data_c4451b8159dbbef3a44eb905551909c3
#
_entry.id   c4451b8159dbbef3a44eb905551909c3
#
_cell.length_a   1.000
_cell.length_b   1.000
_cell.length_c   1.000
_cell.angle_alpha   90.00
_cell.angle_beta   90.00
_cell.angle_gamma   90.00
#
_symmetry.space_group_name_H-M   'P 1'
#
loop_
_entity.id
_entity.type
_entity.pdbx_description
1 polymer ?
#
loop_
_entity_poly.entity_id
_entity_poly.type
_entity_poly.pdbx_seq_one_letter_code
_entity_poly.pdbx_strand_id
1 'polypeptide(L)'
;MSGATHIAFSKERLLALPPPEVGKRATYHDTKIQGLQLRVSPSGVKTFSIYRRMKGGQPERVTLGRFPAMTVEQARKQATAVNAEIEAGGNPAAARRAIRVEQSFGEVFDDFLKKKRKRDGTPLGERTKRDYSDVLRLYLD
;
A
#
# COMPACT_ATOMS: atom_id res chain seq x y z
N MET A 1 -6.86 19.61 18.85
CA MET A 1 -6.40 20.61 17.90
C MET A 1 -5.02 20.24 17.38
N SER A 2 -4.88 20.23 16.10
CA SER A 2 -3.61 19.91 15.49
C SER A 2 -2.66 21.08 15.67
N GLY A 3 -1.55 20.89 16.39
CA GLY A 3 -0.44 21.81 16.35
C GLY A 3 0.15 21.90 14.93
N ALA A 4 1.29 22.58 14.79
CA ALA A 4 1.98 22.65 13.51
C ALA A 4 2.26 21.23 12.99
N THR A 5 1.59 20.85 11.93
CA THR A 5 1.73 19.51 11.34
C THR A 5 2.78 19.47 10.23
N HIS A 6 3.23 20.64 9.75
CA HIS A 6 4.28 20.76 8.75
C HIS A 6 5.64 20.94 9.43
N ILE A 7 6.49 19.94 9.33
CA ILE A 7 7.84 19.95 9.92
C ILE A 7 8.85 19.40 8.92
N ALA A 8 10.08 19.84 9.03
CA ALA A 8 11.17 19.22 8.29
C ALA A 8 11.49 17.87 8.95
N PHE A 9 11.28 16.78 8.24
CA PHE A 9 11.51 15.45 8.79
C PHE A 9 12.99 15.22 9.06
N SER A 10 13.28 14.72 10.25
CA SER A 10 14.60 14.24 10.64
C SER A 10 14.42 13.06 11.59
N LYS A 11 15.42 12.21 11.67
CA LYS A 11 15.37 11.04 12.56
C LYS A 11 15.04 11.45 14.00
N GLU A 12 15.71 12.48 14.49
CA GLU A 12 15.52 12.97 15.84
C GLU A 12 14.10 13.47 16.10
N ARG A 13 13.58 14.27 15.19
CA ARG A 13 12.21 14.80 15.29
C ARG A 13 11.18 13.70 15.24
N LEU A 14 11.33 12.74 14.35
CA LEU A 14 10.37 11.65 14.20
C LEU A 14 10.40 10.71 15.42
N LEU A 15 11.58 10.48 16.01
CA LEU A 15 11.69 9.69 17.24
C LEU A 15 11.01 10.38 18.43
N ALA A 16 11.03 11.69 18.46
CA ALA A 16 10.46 12.48 19.56
C ALA A 16 8.94 12.64 19.48
N LEU A 17 8.30 12.28 18.37
CA LEU A 17 6.86 12.43 18.20
C LEU A 17 6.10 11.47 19.12
N PRO A 18 5.17 11.99 19.96
CA PRO A 18 4.39 11.15 20.85
C PRO A 18 3.28 10.43 20.09
N PRO A 19 2.82 9.25 20.59
CA PRO A 19 1.63 8.63 20.04
C PRO A 19 0.40 9.47 20.36
N PRO A 20 -0.60 9.52 19.47
CA PRO A 20 -1.86 10.20 19.74
C PRO A 20 -2.72 9.41 20.72
N GLU A 21 -3.82 10.01 21.14
CA GLU A 21 -4.80 9.36 21.99
C GLU A 21 -5.42 8.13 21.30
N VAL A 22 -5.89 7.19 22.11
CA VAL A 22 -6.60 6.00 21.63
C VAL A 22 -7.76 6.38 20.69
N GLY A 23 -7.85 5.73 19.56
CA GLY A 23 -8.84 6.00 18.53
C GLY A 23 -8.52 7.16 17.60
N LYS A 24 -7.41 7.86 17.80
CA LYS A 24 -6.97 8.96 16.95
C LYS A 24 -5.68 8.63 16.23
N ARG A 25 -5.42 9.34 15.13
CA ARG A 25 -4.15 9.26 14.40
C ARG A 25 -3.59 10.66 14.23
N ALA A 26 -2.29 10.79 14.40
CA ALA A 26 -1.58 12.03 14.13
C ALA A 26 -0.95 11.95 12.74
N THR A 27 -1.02 13.04 11.98
CA THR A 27 -0.42 13.14 10.65
C THR A 27 0.49 14.36 10.61
N TYR A 28 1.72 14.15 10.16
CA TYR A 28 2.72 15.20 9.98
C TYR A 28 3.12 15.27 8.52
N HIS A 29 3.42 16.47 8.03
CA HIS A 29 3.79 16.71 6.64
C HIS A 29 5.23 17.17 6.56
N ASP A 30 5.99 16.59 5.64
CA ASP A 30 7.35 17.07 5.37
C ASP A 30 7.32 18.40 4.62
N THR A 31 8.17 19.32 5.05
CA THR A 31 8.28 20.63 4.39
C THR A 31 9.11 20.58 3.10
N LYS A 32 9.90 19.52 2.90
CA LYS A 32 10.80 19.41 1.74
C LYS A 32 10.19 18.68 0.56
N ILE A 33 9.34 17.67 0.80
CA ILE A 33 8.77 16.84 -0.27
C ILE A 33 7.25 16.97 -0.25
N GLN A 34 6.68 17.40 -1.36
CA GLN A 34 5.24 17.58 -1.51
C GLN A 34 4.50 16.25 -1.31
N GLY A 35 3.48 16.27 -0.45
CA GLY A 35 2.63 15.11 -0.20
C GLY A 35 3.21 14.05 0.72
N LEU A 36 4.49 14.15 1.11
CA LEU A 36 5.10 13.20 2.04
C LEU A 36 4.55 13.42 3.45
N GLN A 37 3.99 12.38 4.02
CA GLN A 37 3.39 12.38 5.35
C GLN A 37 3.98 11.29 6.22
N LEU A 38 3.99 11.53 7.53
CA LEU A 38 4.20 10.51 8.54
C LEU A 38 2.93 10.41 9.37
N ARG A 39 2.36 9.21 9.42
CA ARG A 39 1.18 8.92 10.24
C ARG A 39 1.60 8.14 11.47
N VAL A 40 1.15 8.60 12.64
CA VAL A 40 1.43 7.95 13.91
C VAL A 40 0.14 7.36 14.45
N SER A 41 0.14 6.06 14.73
CA SER A 41 -0.99 5.37 15.34
C SER A 41 -0.96 5.48 16.87
N PRO A 42 -2.08 5.20 17.57
CA PRO A 42 -2.08 5.18 19.03
C PRO A 42 -1.08 4.20 19.65
N SER A 43 -0.74 3.13 18.91
CA SER A 43 0.28 2.16 19.35
C SER A 43 1.71 2.65 19.13
N GLY A 44 1.90 3.84 18.57
CA GLY A 44 3.22 4.41 18.31
C GLY A 44 3.85 4.01 16.98
N VAL A 45 3.13 3.28 16.12
CA VAL A 45 3.63 2.91 14.78
C VAL A 45 3.64 4.15 13.89
N LYS A 46 4.79 4.43 13.29
CA LYS A 46 5.02 5.56 12.41
C LYS A 46 5.19 5.07 10.99
N THR A 47 4.36 5.56 10.06
CA THR A 47 4.33 5.09 8.67
C THR A 47 4.46 6.27 7.72
N PHE A 48 5.44 6.18 6.81
CA PHE A 48 5.57 7.14 5.72
C PHE A 48 4.57 6.85 4.61
N SER A 49 3.95 7.88 4.07
CA SER A 49 3.04 7.78 2.94
C SER A 49 3.06 9.05 2.10
N ILE A 50 2.63 8.92 0.84
CA ILE A 50 2.33 10.06 -0.02
C ILE A 50 0.81 10.20 -0.07
N TYR A 51 0.32 11.41 0.17
CA TYR A 51 -1.10 11.73 0.01
C TYR A 51 -1.22 12.89 -0.97
N ARG A 52 -1.67 12.59 -2.17
CA ARG A 52 -1.83 13.57 -3.24
C ARG A 52 -3.05 13.28 -4.09
N ARG A 53 -3.56 14.33 -4.72
CA ARG A 53 -4.57 14.16 -5.76
C ARG A 53 -3.91 13.53 -6.98
N MET A 54 -4.51 12.46 -7.49
CA MET A 54 -4.10 11.85 -8.75
C MET A 54 -4.57 12.72 -9.91
N LYS A 55 -3.82 12.72 -11.00
CA LYS A 55 -4.12 13.51 -12.18
C LYS A 55 -5.46 13.05 -12.77
N GLY A 56 -6.43 13.95 -12.84
CA GLY A 56 -7.78 13.65 -13.32
C GLY A 56 -8.63 12.81 -12.37
N GLY A 57 -8.25 12.69 -11.08
CA GLY A 57 -8.95 11.84 -10.12
C GLY A 57 -9.01 12.42 -8.71
N GLN A 58 -9.29 11.55 -7.76
CA GLN A 58 -9.42 11.87 -6.34
C GLN A 58 -8.07 11.80 -5.62
N PRO A 59 -7.94 12.45 -4.43
CA PRO A 59 -6.76 12.26 -3.60
C PRO A 59 -6.63 10.80 -3.18
N GLU A 60 -5.41 10.28 -3.21
CA GLU A 60 -5.11 8.91 -2.79
C GLU A 60 -3.84 8.86 -1.96
N ARG A 61 -3.75 7.84 -1.11
CA ARG A 61 -2.59 7.60 -0.26
C ARG A 61 -1.79 6.41 -0.78
N VAL A 62 -0.48 6.63 -0.91
CA VAL A 62 0.47 5.57 -1.27
C VAL A 62 1.37 5.34 -0.07
N THR A 63 1.29 4.17 0.55
CA THR A 63 2.15 3.82 1.68
C THR A 63 3.56 3.50 1.17
N LEU A 64 4.57 4.10 1.81
CA LEU A 64 5.98 3.90 1.44
C LEU A 64 6.65 2.87 2.35
N GLY A 65 6.53 3.02 3.65
CA GLY A 65 7.13 2.12 4.61
C GLY A 65 7.03 2.65 6.04
N ARG A 66 7.55 1.89 7.00
CA ARG A 66 7.51 2.23 8.42
C ARG A 66 8.83 2.83 8.88
N PHE A 67 8.75 3.88 9.69
CA PHE A 67 9.89 4.42 10.42
C PHE A 67 10.04 3.65 11.74
N PRO A 68 11.25 3.35 12.23
CA PRO A 68 12.56 3.73 11.71
C PRO A 68 13.19 2.75 10.70
N ALA A 69 12.52 1.64 10.37
CA ALA A 69 13.03 0.69 9.38
C ALA A 69 13.34 1.36 8.05
N MET A 70 12.44 2.26 7.61
CA MET A 70 12.71 3.17 6.50
C MET A 70 13.23 4.49 7.05
N THR A 71 14.37 4.95 6.57
CA THR A 71 14.94 6.25 6.97
C THR A 71 14.21 7.41 6.30
N VAL A 72 14.39 8.61 6.84
CA VAL A 72 13.83 9.83 6.23
C VAL A 72 14.36 10.03 4.80
N GLU A 73 15.64 9.78 4.56
CA GLU A 73 16.24 9.91 3.22
C GLU A 73 15.63 8.91 2.24
N GLN A 74 15.46 7.66 2.66
CA GLN A 74 14.81 6.63 1.86
C GLN A 74 13.36 7.00 1.55
N ALA A 75 12.63 7.50 2.54
CA ALA A 75 11.25 7.95 2.36
C ALA A 75 11.17 9.10 1.35
N ARG A 76 12.06 10.09 1.45
CA ARG A 76 12.11 11.22 0.52
C ARG A 76 12.45 10.77 -0.90
N LYS A 77 13.38 9.84 -1.05
CA LYS A 77 13.76 9.29 -2.34
C LYS A 77 12.59 8.57 -3.00
N GLN A 78 11.90 7.71 -2.25
CA GLN A 78 10.71 7.02 -2.74
C GLN A 78 9.56 7.99 -3.02
N ALA A 79 9.37 8.98 -2.16
CA ALA A 79 8.35 10.01 -2.34
C ALA A 79 8.58 10.80 -3.64
N THR A 80 9.83 11.14 -3.94
CA THR A 80 10.18 11.83 -5.19
C THR A 80 9.84 10.97 -6.40
N ALA A 81 10.14 9.67 -6.36
CA ALA A 81 9.81 8.74 -7.44
C ALA A 81 8.30 8.61 -7.63
N VAL A 82 7.53 8.49 -6.52
CA VAL A 82 6.06 8.41 -6.56
C VAL A 82 5.48 9.72 -7.12
N ASN A 83 5.99 10.87 -6.69
CA ASN A 83 5.56 12.17 -7.20
C ASN A 83 5.80 12.30 -8.71
N ALA A 84 6.94 11.83 -9.20
CA ALA A 84 7.26 11.83 -10.64
C ALA A 84 6.27 10.95 -11.42
N GLU A 85 5.92 9.78 -10.88
CA GLU A 85 4.93 8.89 -11.48
C GLU A 85 3.55 9.54 -11.56
N ILE A 86 3.12 10.22 -10.49
CA ILE A 86 1.85 10.95 -10.44
C ILE A 86 1.85 12.09 -11.47
N GLU A 87 2.93 12.86 -11.55
CA GLU A 87 3.05 13.97 -12.52
C GLU A 87 3.02 13.46 -13.97
N ALA A 88 3.52 12.26 -14.22
CA ALA A 88 3.45 11.63 -15.53
C ALA A 88 2.04 11.08 -15.87
N GLY A 89 1.09 11.20 -14.94
CA GLY A 89 -0.29 10.74 -15.14
C GLY A 89 -0.58 9.35 -14.61
N GLY A 90 0.39 8.70 -13.94
CA GLY A 90 0.19 7.39 -13.33
C GLY A 90 -0.61 7.45 -12.04
N ASN A 91 -1.09 6.30 -11.59
CA ASN A 91 -1.76 6.15 -10.31
C ASN A 91 -1.15 4.97 -9.54
N PRO A 92 -0.06 5.21 -8.77
CA PRO A 92 0.61 4.14 -8.02
C PRO A 92 -0.29 3.43 -7.01
N ALA A 93 -1.24 4.15 -6.41
CA ALA A 93 -2.18 3.57 -5.46
C ALA A 93 -3.10 2.56 -6.13
N ALA A 94 -3.64 2.90 -7.30
CA ALA A 94 -4.48 1.98 -8.08
C ALA A 94 -3.69 0.76 -8.55
N ALA A 95 -2.46 0.96 -9.02
CA ALA A 95 -1.59 -0.14 -9.45
C ALA A 95 -1.31 -1.13 -8.30
N ARG A 96 -1.02 -0.62 -7.11
CA ARG A 96 -0.78 -1.46 -5.92
C ARG A 96 -2.05 -2.21 -5.48
N ARG A 97 -3.21 -1.57 -5.57
CA ARG A 97 -4.49 -2.24 -5.27
C ARG A 97 -4.77 -3.37 -6.25
N ALA A 98 -4.54 -3.15 -7.53
CA ALA A 98 -4.73 -4.17 -8.56
C ALA A 98 -3.86 -5.40 -8.30
N ILE A 99 -2.57 -5.22 -8.03
CA ILE A 99 -1.64 -6.32 -7.70
C ILE A 99 -2.13 -7.09 -6.47
N ARG A 100 -2.55 -6.39 -5.42
CA ARG A 100 -3.06 -7.03 -4.19
C ARG A 100 -4.30 -7.88 -4.46
N VAL A 101 -5.24 -7.37 -5.26
CA VAL A 101 -6.46 -8.09 -5.64
C VAL A 101 -6.11 -9.34 -6.44
N GLU A 102 -5.22 -9.25 -7.42
CA GLU A 102 -4.77 -10.39 -8.21
C GLU A 102 -4.15 -11.47 -7.34
N GLN A 103 -3.24 -11.10 -6.44
CA GLN A 103 -2.59 -12.04 -5.54
C GLN A 103 -3.60 -12.72 -4.62
N SER A 104 -4.49 -11.95 -4.02
CA SER A 104 -5.53 -12.49 -3.12
C SER A 104 -6.47 -13.44 -3.84
N PHE A 105 -6.91 -13.10 -5.05
CA PHE A 105 -7.79 -13.92 -5.88
C PHE A 105 -7.08 -15.21 -6.31
N GLY A 106 -5.82 -15.12 -6.71
CA GLY A 106 -5.01 -16.28 -7.10
C GLY A 106 -4.85 -17.28 -5.97
N GLU A 107 -4.60 -16.81 -4.75
CA GLU A 107 -4.48 -17.67 -3.56
C GLU A 107 -5.79 -18.41 -3.25
N VAL A 108 -6.91 -17.69 -3.27
CA VAL A 108 -8.23 -18.28 -3.04
C VAL A 108 -8.57 -19.31 -4.12
N PHE A 109 -8.24 -19.01 -5.37
CA PHE A 109 -8.51 -19.90 -6.49
C PHE A 109 -7.65 -21.17 -6.42
N ASP A 110 -6.38 -21.06 -6.07
CA ASP A 110 -5.50 -22.21 -5.88
C ASP A 110 -6.01 -23.12 -4.76
N ASP A 111 -6.43 -22.54 -3.64
CA ASP A 111 -7.02 -23.27 -2.51
C ASP A 111 -8.31 -23.99 -2.95
N PHE A 112 -9.16 -23.31 -3.72
CA PHE A 112 -10.35 -23.89 -4.30
C PHE A 112 -10.04 -25.11 -5.16
N LEU A 113 -9.04 -25.03 -6.05
CA LEU A 113 -8.63 -26.15 -6.91
C LEU A 113 -8.10 -27.33 -6.12
N LYS A 114 -7.38 -27.08 -5.02
CA LYS A 114 -6.86 -28.13 -4.14
C LYS A 114 -7.97 -28.89 -3.41
N LYS A 115 -9.03 -28.16 -3.00
CA LYS A 115 -10.13 -28.71 -2.21
C LYS A 115 -11.25 -29.28 -3.05
N LYS A 116 -11.42 -28.83 -4.31
CA LYS A 116 -12.49 -29.28 -5.17
C LYS A 116 -12.29 -30.73 -5.58
N ARG A 117 -13.36 -31.50 -5.45
CA ARG A 117 -13.39 -32.92 -5.82
C ARG A 117 -14.38 -33.13 -6.96
N LYS A 118 -14.21 -34.21 -7.70
CA LYS A 118 -15.19 -34.68 -8.65
C LYS A 118 -16.44 -35.17 -7.91
N ARG A 119 -17.52 -35.36 -8.65
CA ARG A 119 -18.81 -35.84 -8.08
C ARG A 119 -18.65 -37.19 -7.35
N ASP A 120 -17.67 -38.00 -7.75
CA ASP A 120 -17.36 -39.31 -7.14
C ASP A 120 -16.39 -39.20 -5.93
N GLY A 121 -16.02 -37.98 -5.51
CA GLY A 121 -15.14 -37.76 -4.38
C GLY A 121 -13.65 -37.78 -4.70
N THR A 122 -13.26 -38.07 -5.94
CA THR A 122 -11.85 -38.07 -6.32
C THR A 122 -11.30 -36.67 -6.59
N PRO A 123 -9.97 -36.42 -6.43
CA PRO A 123 -9.37 -35.12 -6.75
C PRO A 123 -9.51 -34.79 -8.24
N LEU A 124 -9.54 -33.48 -8.54
CA LEU A 124 -9.51 -33.03 -9.94
C LEU A 124 -8.21 -33.46 -10.62
N GLY A 125 -8.31 -33.88 -11.89
CA GLY A 125 -7.12 -34.19 -12.69
C GLY A 125 -6.30 -32.94 -13.02
N GLU A 126 -5.02 -33.12 -13.32
CA GLU A 126 -4.11 -32.04 -13.64
C GLU A 126 -4.56 -31.20 -14.84
N ARG A 127 -5.14 -31.85 -15.84
CA ARG A 127 -5.69 -31.19 -17.03
C ARG A 127 -6.84 -30.23 -16.66
N THR A 128 -7.76 -30.67 -15.83
CA THR A 128 -8.88 -29.86 -15.38
C THR A 128 -8.40 -28.66 -14.56
N LYS A 129 -7.43 -28.84 -13.66
CA LYS A 129 -6.81 -27.75 -12.91
C LYS A 129 -6.14 -26.73 -13.83
N ARG A 130 -5.48 -27.20 -14.88
CA ARG A 130 -4.84 -26.34 -15.88
C ARG A 130 -5.86 -25.52 -16.64
N ASP A 131 -6.94 -26.14 -17.08
CA ASP A 131 -8.02 -25.45 -17.79
C ASP A 131 -8.64 -24.31 -16.95
N TYR A 132 -8.87 -24.56 -15.66
CA TYR A 132 -9.35 -23.51 -14.74
C TYR A 132 -8.34 -22.39 -14.57
N SER A 133 -7.06 -22.72 -14.49
CA SER A 133 -6.00 -21.72 -14.36
C SER A 133 -5.86 -20.85 -15.62
N ASP A 134 -6.03 -21.44 -16.78
CA ASP A 134 -5.98 -20.71 -18.05
C ASP A 134 -7.16 -19.75 -18.19
N VAL A 135 -8.36 -20.17 -17.80
CA VAL A 135 -9.55 -19.29 -17.78
C VAL A 135 -9.31 -18.11 -16.83
N LEU A 136 -8.76 -18.36 -15.64
CA LEU A 136 -8.43 -17.32 -14.68
C LEU A 136 -7.46 -16.29 -15.29
N ARG A 137 -6.43 -16.77 -15.96
CA ARG A 137 -5.42 -15.90 -16.57
C ARG A 137 -6.04 -14.96 -17.60
N LEU A 138 -7.02 -15.43 -18.37
CA LEU A 138 -7.72 -14.62 -19.38
C LEU A 138 -8.53 -13.47 -18.75
N TYR A 139 -9.01 -13.64 -17.53
CA TYR A 139 -9.79 -12.61 -16.83
C TYR A 139 -8.95 -11.59 -16.08
N LEU A 140 -7.70 -11.91 -15.75
CA LEU A 140 -6.81 -11.05 -14.98
C LEU A 140 -5.81 -10.24 -15.81
N ASP A 141 -5.64 -10.57 -17.06
CA ASP A 141 -4.75 -9.83 -17.99
C ASP A 141 -5.41 -8.58 -18.58
#